data_5a44691a5119caf30b0da6496954c701
#
_entry.id   5a44691a5119caf30b0da6496954c701
#
_cell.length_a   1.000
_cell.length_b   1.000
_cell.length_c   1.000
_cell.angle_alpha   90.00
_cell.angle_beta   90.00
_cell.angle_gamma   90.00
#
_symmetry.space_group_name_H-M   'P 1'
#
loop_
_entity.id
_entity.type
_entity.pdbx_description
1 polymer ?
#
loop_
_entity_poly.entity_id
_entity_poly.type
_entity_poly.pdbx_seq_one_letter_code
_entity_poly.pdbx_strand_id
1 'polypeptide(L)'
;KIKNMSIKSTIAAVAASPFLFAGAAFAGPYVNIESNLSYPDGDYTGATTDVHFGYEGAYKEKLGYYIQGGPSINHSEASDTTETELSGKIGGSYALSEDTALYAEVSGQTNEDATGDDVVNWGGKLGVKFLF
;
A
#
# COMPACT_ATOMS: atom_id res chain seq x y z
N LYS A 1 0.96 -23.06 4.17
CA LYS A 1 1.51 -22.47 2.93
C LYS A 1 0.78 -21.19 2.54
N ILE A 2 -0.53 -21.18 2.66
CA ILE A 2 -1.37 -20.00 2.39
C ILE A 2 -1.02 -18.86 3.36
N LYS A 3 -0.68 -19.18 4.60
CA LYS A 3 -0.26 -18.19 5.62
C LYS A 3 0.98 -17.42 5.21
N ASN A 4 1.92 -18.07 4.53
CA ASN A 4 3.15 -17.41 4.10
C ASN A 4 2.91 -16.40 2.98
N MET A 5 1.92 -16.62 2.12
CA MET A 5 1.57 -15.69 1.06
C MET A 5 0.93 -14.42 1.60
N SER A 6 0.07 -14.53 2.61
CA SER A 6 -0.58 -13.36 3.19
C SER A 6 0.40 -12.45 3.94
N ILE A 7 1.38 -13.02 4.62
CA ILE A 7 2.45 -12.25 5.28
C ILE A 7 3.31 -11.50 4.25
N LYS A 8 3.63 -12.14 3.14
CA LYS A 8 4.40 -11.53 2.06
C LYS A 8 3.64 -10.38 1.40
N SER A 9 2.37 -10.54 1.18
CA SER A 9 1.51 -9.48 0.63
C SER A 9 1.46 -8.28 1.57
N THR A 10 1.40 -8.51 2.87
CA THR A 10 1.40 -7.46 3.88
C THR A 10 2.72 -6.69 3.90
N ILE A 11 3.84 -7.39 3.79
CA ILE A 11 5.16 -6.77 3.73
C ILE A 11 5.33 -5.94 2.45
N ALA A 12 4.86 -6.44 1.32
CA ALA A 12 4.90 -5.72 0.07
C ALA A 12 4.09 -4.42 0.14
N ALA A 13 2.93 -4.43 0.78
CA ALA A 13 2.10 -3.24 0.95
C ALA A 13 2.78 -2.16 1.82
N VAL A 14 3.71 -2.55 2.68
CA VAL A 14 4.41 -1.60 3.56
C VAL A 14 5.48 -0.79 2.83
N ALA A 15 5.98 -1.27 1.69
CA ALA A 15 7.09 -0.61 0.99
C ALA A 15 6.70 0.68 0.26
N ALA A 16 5.43 1.02 0.18
CA ALA A 16 4.91 1.98 -0.79
C ALA A 16 4.65 3.40 -0.28
N SER A 17 5.28 3.87 0.79
CA SER A 17 4.90 5.17 1.35
C SER A 17 5.97 6.26 1.43
N PRO A 18 6.86 6.44 0.44
CA PRO A 18 7.76 7.58 0.48
C PRO A 18 7.10 8.91 0.11
N PHE A 19 5.84 8.91 -0.33
CA PHE A 19 5.22 10.08 -0.94
C PHE A 19 4.51 11.04 0.02
N LEU A 20 4.32 10.67 1.27
CA LEU A 20 3.57 11.49 2.21
C LEU A 20 4.19 12.87 2.51
N PHE A 21 5.47 13.05 2.19
CA PHE A 21 6.15 14.32 2.43
C PHE A 21 6.21 15.25 1.21
N ALA A 22 6.09 14.70 0.03
CA ALA A 22 5.99 15.49 -1.19
C ALA A 22 4.58 16.02 -1.41
N GLY A 23 3.59 15.46 -0.72
CA GLY A 23 2.19 15.68 -0.97
C GLY A 23 1.67 17.07 -0.66
N ALA A 24 2.34 17.85 0.20
CA ALA A 24 1.89 19.19 0.52
C ALA A 24 1.89 20.15 -0.68
N ALA A 25 2.69 19.85 -1.71
CA ALA A 25 2.79 20.68 -2.91
C ALA A 25 1.81 20.27 -4.02
N PHE A 26 1.19 19.08 -3.93
CA PHE A 26 0.39 18.49 -4.99
C PHE A 26 -0.93 17.95 -4.47
N ALA A 27 -1.78 18.86 -3.96
CA ALA A 27 -3.13 18.47 -3.58
C ALA A 27 -3.97 18.21 -4.82
N GLY A 28 -4.68 17.10 -4.86
CA GLY A 28 -5.56 16.79 -5.97
C GLY A 28 -5.63 15.31 -6.33
N PRO A 29 -6.32 14.99 -7.43
CA PRO A 29 -6.41 13.62 -7.91
C PRO A 29 -5.09 13.15 -8.51
N TYR A 30 -4.82 11.86 -8.39
CA TYR A 30 -3.62 11.24 -8.93
C TYR A 30 -3.87 9.79 -9.34
N VAL A 31 -2.94 9.26 -10.13
CA VAL A 31 -2.86 7.83 -10.43
C VAL A 31 -1.53 7.32 -9.88
N ASN A 32 -1.59 6.21 -9.18
CA ASN A 32 -0.41 5.53 -8.66
C ASN A 32 -0.32 4.14 -9.26
N ILE A 33 0.80 3.83 -9.87
CA ILE A 33 1.10 2.50 -10.39
C ILE A 33 2.36 2.02 -9.69
N GLU A 34 2.23 0.93 -8.95
CA GLU A 34 3.39 0.38 -8.25
C GLU A 34 3.43 -1.14 -8.39
N SER A 35 4.62 -1.67 -8.45
CA SER A 35 4.84 -3.12 -8.47
C SER A 35 5.72 -3.50 -7.30
N ASN A 36 5.25 -4.45 -6.53
CA ASN A 36 5.94 -5.01 -5.39
C ASN A 36 6.34 -6.44 -5.73
N LEU A 37 7.64 -6.67 -5.75
CA LEU A 37 8.21 -7.96 -6.10
C LEU A 37 8.61 -8.69 -4.82
N SER A 38 8.43 -9.99 -4.81
CA SER A 38 8.72 -10.81 -3.64
C SER A 38 9.90 -11.76 -3.93
N TYR A 39 10.93 -11.65 -3.09
CA TYR A 39 12.15 -12.44 -3.20
C TYR A 39 12.52 -13.07 -1.85
N PRO A 40 11.71 -13.97 -1.31
CA PRO A 40 12.12 -14.66 -0.09
C PRO A 40 13.37 -15.50 -0.35
N ASP A 41 14.34 -15.39 0.54
CA ASP A 41 15.63 -16.07 0.40
C ASP A 41 16.37 -15.80 -0.93
N GLY A 42 16.08 -14.66 -1.57
CA GLY A 42 16.73 -14.24 -2.80
C GLY A 42 16.10 -14.75 -4.09
N ASP A 43 15.10 -15.60 -4.00
CA ASP A 43 14.43 -16.16 -5.18
C ASP A 43 13.10 -15.45 -5.46
N TYR A 44 12.87 -15.09 -6.70
CA TYR A 44 11.61 -14.46 -7.12
C TYR A 44 10.44 -15.43 -6.96
N THR A 45 9.40 -15.01 -6.24
CA THR A 45 8.20 -15.83 -6.03
C THR A 45 6.92 -15.22 -6.59
N GLY A 46 6.92 -13.94 -6.87
CA GLY A 46 5.74 -13.29 -7.41
C GLY A 46 5.82 -11.77 -7.34
N ALA A 47 4.79 -11.15 -7.86
CA ALA A 47 4.66 -9.71 -7.87
C ALA A 47 3.20 -9.29 -7.68
N THR A 48 3.02 -8.15 -7.05
CA THR A 48 1.72 -7.48 -6.99
C THR A 48 1.88 -6.12 -7.66
N THR A 49 1.05 -5.88 -8.68
CA THR A 49 1.00 -4.58 -9.36
C THR A 49 -0.33 -3.92 -9.07
N ASP A 50 -0.27 -2.78 -8.40
CA ASP A 50 -1.43 -1.98 -8.07
C ASP A 50 -1.57 -0.82 -9.06
N VAL A 51 -2.79 -0.63 -9.56
CA VAL A 51 -3.14 0.55 -10.36
C VAL A 51 -4.24 1.27 -9.59
N HIS A 52 -3.88 2.32 -8.89
CA HIS A 52 -4.79 3.05 -8.02
C HIS A 52 -5.08 4.45 -8.54
N PHE A 53 -6.33 4.83 -8.43
CA PHE A 53 -6.76 6.20 -8.56
C PHE A 53 -6.96 6.77 -7.16
N GLY A 54 -6.48 7.95 -6.93
CA GLY A 54 -6.53 8.51 -5.61
C GLY A 54 -6.71 10.01 -5.58
N TYR A 55 -6.86 10.51 -4.39
CA TYR A 55 -6.89 11.93 -4.09
C TYR A 55 -6.04 12.18 -2.86
N GLU A 56 -5.22 13.20 -2.92
CA GLU A 56 -4.44 13.65 -1.79
C GLU A 56 -4.67 15.12 -1.51
N GLY A 57 -4.49 15.51 -0.27
CA GLY A 57 -4.67 16.86 0.15
C GLY A 57 -3.90 17.18 1.42
N ALA A 58 -3.93 18.43 1.79
CA ALA A 58 -3.32 18.92 3.02
C ALA A 58 -4.26 19.86 3.74
N TYR A 59 -4.21 19.84 5.06
CA TYR A 59 -4.99 20.72 5.90
C TYR A 59 -4.06 21.52 6.81
N LYS A 60 -4.11 22.84 6.70
CA LYS A 60 -3.33 23.79 7.53
C LYS A 60 -1.81 23.51 7.53
N GLU A 61 -1.26 23.03 6.43
CA GLU A 61 0.17 22.77 6.24
C GLU A 61 0.78 21.70 7.15
N LYS A 62 0.02 21.18 8.11
CA LYS A 62 0.51 20.18 9.07
C LYS A 62 -0.03 18.80 8.85
N LEU A 63 -1.24 18.70 8.32
CA LEU A 63 -1.92 17.44 8.10
C LEU A 63 -1.97 17.13 6.61
N GLY A 64 -1.31 16.06 6.20
CA GLY A 64 -1.45 15.50 4.86
C GLY A 64 -2.33 14.26 4.91
N TYR A 65 -3.10 14.03 3.87
CA TYR A 65 -3.94 12.84 3.77
C TYR A 65 -4.06 12.38 2.33
N TYR A 66 -4.33 11.11 2.17
CA TYR A 66 -4.65 10.54 0.86
C TYR A 66 -5.61 9.37 1.01
N ILE A 67 -6.34 9.12 -0.07
CA ILE A 67 -7.15 7.93 -0.25
C ILE A 67 -6.93 7.44 -1.68
N GLN A 68 -6.73 6.16 -1.86
CA GLN A 68 -6.56 5.57 -3.17
C GLN A 68 -7.13 4.17 -3.23
N GLY A 69 -7.52 3.74 -4.43
CA GLY A 69 -8.01 2.40 -4.66
C GLY A 69 -8.05 2.05 -6.13
N GLY A 70 -8.14 0.78 -6.41
CA GLY A 70 -8.21 0.26 -7.76
C GLY A 70 -7.80 -1.21 -7.85
N PRO A 71 -7.63 -1.72 -9.08
CA PRO A 71 -7.24 -3.10 -9.30
C PRO A 71 -5.82 -3.39 -8.81
N SER A 72 -5.67 -4.59 -8.29
CA SER A 72 -4.41 -5.15 -7.84
C SER A 72 -4.19 -6.47 -8.58
N ILE A 73 -3.13 -6.55 -9.34
CA ILE A 73 -2.81 -7.71 -10.15
C ILE A 73 -1.73 -8.51 -9.43
N ASN A 74 -2.09 -9.71 -9.00
CA ASN A 74 -1.19 -10.59 -8.26
C ASN A 74 -0.73 -11.71 -9.17
N HIS A 75 0.57 -11.84 -9.33
CA HIS A 75 1.19 -12.92 -10.05
C HIS A 75 1.96 -13.83 -9.08
N SER A 76 1.74 -15.12 -9.16
CA SER A 76 2.47 -16.12 -8.39
C SER A 76 3.28 -17.01 -9.32
N GLU A 77 4.58 -17.02 -9.09
CA GLU A 77 5.50 -17.87 -9.87
C GLU A 77 5.27 -19.36 -9.59
N ALA A 78 5.01 -19.72 -8.35
CA ALA A 78 4.86 -21.10 -7.95
C ALA A 78 3.65 -21.79 -8.60
N SER A 79 2.56 -21.06 -8.79
CA SER A 79 1.34 -21.58 -9.43
C SER A 79 1.21 -21.16 -10.87
N ASP A 80 2.09 -20.28 -11.35
CA ASP A 80 2.04 -19.66 -12.67
C ASP A 80 0.64 -19.10 -12.97
N THR A 81 0.07 -18.43 -11.98
CA THR A 81 -1.27 -17.84 -12.06
C THR A 81 -1.21 -16.33 -11.84
N THR A 82 -2.14 -15.63 -12.48
CA THR A 82 -2.34 -14.20 -12.32
C THR A 82 -3.78 -13.97 -11.93
N GLU A 83 -3.99 -13.28 -10.82
CA GLU A 83 -5.32 -12.95 -10.31
C GLU A 83 -5.44 -11.43 -10.18
N THR A 84 -6.65 -10.92 -10.44
CA THR A 84 -6.96 -9.51 -10.27
C THR A 84 -7.91 -9.34 -9.09
N GLU A 85 -7.51 -8.52 -8.13
CA GLU A 85 -8.27 -8.20 -6.94
C GLU A 85 -8.50 -6.68 -6.86
N LEU A 86 -9.27 -6.24 -5.88
CA LEU A 86 -9.40 -4.82 -5.56
C LEU A 86 -8.60 -4.51 -4.31
N SER A 87 -7.92 -3.39 -4.32
CA SER A 87 -7.19 -2.92 -3.15
C SER A 87 -7.38 -1.43 -2.95
N GLY A 88 -7.09 -0.97 -1.76
CA GLY A 88 -7.19 0.44 -1.42
C GLY A 88 -6.40 0.78 -0.20
N LYS A 89 -6.06 2.05 -0.08
CA LYS A 89 -5.31 2.60 1.04
C LYS A 89 -5.87 3.95 1.42
N ILE A 90 -5.87 4.22 2.71
CA ILE A 90 -6.11 5.55 3.26
C ILE A 90 -5.01 5.85 4.25
N GLY A 91 -4.43 7.02 4.16
CA GLY A 91 -3.34 7.38 5.03
C GLY A 91 -3.27 8.87 5.30
N GLY A 92 -2.42 9.19 6.24
CA GLY A 92 -2.19 10.58 6.61
C GLY A 92 -0.87 10.75 7.34
N SER A 93 -0.46 12.00 7.41
CA SER A 93 0.73 12.41 8.15
C SER A 93 0.45 13.69 8.89
N TYR A 94 1.08 13.84 10.04
CA TYR A 94 0.98 15.06 10.85
C TYR A 94 2.38 15.53 11.19
N ALA A 95 2.70 16.76 10.79
CA ALA A 95 3.98 17.38 11.08
C ALA A 95 4.03 17.86 12.53
N LEU A 96 4.92 17.28 13.32
CA LEU A 96 5.19 17.70 14.70
C LEU A 96 6.14 18.90 14.73
N SER A 97 7.06 18.95 13.77
CA SER A 97 8.03 20.03 13.58
C SER A 97 8.45 20.06 12.11
N GLU A 98 9.39 20.91 11.76
CA GLU A 98 9.91 21.01 10.39
C GLU A 98 10.63 19.73 9.93
N ASP A 99 11.13 18.95 10.87
CA ASP A 99 11.95 17.78 10.59
C ASP A 99 11.34 16.47 11.11
N THR A 100 10.18 16.50 11.74
CA THR A 100 9.58 15.32 12.35
C THR A 100 8.10 15.24 12.03
N ALA A 101 7.66 14.08 11.53
CA ALA A 101 6.25 13.84 11.25
C ALA A 101 5.82 12.44 11.69
N LEU A 102 4.60 12.35 12.17
CA LEU A 102 3.90 11.08 12.37
C LEU A 102 3.17 10.70 11.09
N TYR A 103 3.07 9.42 10.79
CA TYR A 103 2.24 8.94 9.70
C TYR A 103 1.53 7.64 10.05
N ALA A 104 0.39 7.44 9.43
CA ALA A 104 -0.41 6.23 9.56
C ALA A 104 -1.07 5.89 8.23
N GLU A 105 -1.22 4.60 7.98
CA GLU A 105 -1.89 4.10 6.79
C GLU A 105 -2.69 2.85 7.14
N VAL A 106 -3.88 2.73 6.59
CA VAL A 106 -4.68 1.50 6.61
C VAL A 106 -4.89 1.07 5.17
N SER A 107 -4.69 -0.18 4.89
CA SER A 107 -4.89 -0.76 3.57
C SER A 107 -5.80 -1.98 3.64
N GLY A 108 -6.46 -2.27 2.52
CA GLY A 108 -7.28 -3.45 2.38
C GLY A 108 -7.16 -4.00 0.97
N GLN A 109 -7.25 -5.31 0.85
CA GLN A 109 -7.25 -6.00 -0.43
C GLN A 109 -8.25 -7.14 -0.39
N THR A 110 -9.08 -7.24 -1.42
CA THR A 110 -9.99 -8.38 -1.55
C THR A 110 -9.20 -9.63 -1.92
N ASN A 111 -9.73 -10.76 -1.49
CA ASN A 111 -9.13 -12.06 -1.77
C ASN A 111 -10.22 -13.12 -1.68
N GLU A 112 -9.97 -14.29 -2.26
CA GLU A 112 -10.82 -15.44 -2.05
C GLU A 112 -10.19 -16.33 -0.98
N ASP A 113 -11.00 -16.82 -0.04
CA ASP A 113 -10.54 -17.81 0.91
C ASP A 113 -10.56 -19.22 0.31
N ALA A 114 -10.20 -20.22 1.12
CA ALA A 114 -10.14 -21.62 0.67
C ALA A 114 -11.51 -22.19 0.26
N THR A 115 -12.61 -21.55 0.68
CA THR A 115 -13.98 -21.95 0.34
C THR A 115 -14.55 -21.20 -0.86
N GLY A 116 -13.78 -20.24 -1.43
CA GLY A 116 -14.21 -19.43 -2.56
C GLY A 116 -15.00 -18.18 -2.16
N ASP A 117 -15.10 -17.89 -0.87
CA ASP A 117 -15.76 -16.67 -0.38
C ASP A 117 -14.82 -15.47 -0.45
N ASP A 118 -15.37 -14.32 -0.81
CA ASP A 118 -14.61 -13.07 -0.81
C ASP A 118 -14.32 -12.61 0.61
N VAL A 119 -13.07 -12.34 0.87
CA VAL A 119 -12.60 -11.78 2.15
C VAL A 119 -11.77 -10.55 1.89
N VAL A 120 -11.62 -9.70 2.89
CA VAL A 120 -10.75 -8.53 2.83
C VAL A 120 -9.60 -8.71 3.79
N ASN A 121 -8.40 -8.65 3.27
CA ASN A 121 -7.19 -8.64 4.08
C ASN A 121 -6.84 -7.19 4.43
N TRP A 122 -6.71 -6.91 5.72
CA TRP A 122 -6.40 -5.58 6.21
C TRP A 122 -4.95 -5.47 6.63
N GLY A 123 -4.37 -4.33 6.38
CA GLY A 123 -3.03 -3.99 6.83
C GLY A 123 -3.01 -2.60 7.44
N GLY A 124 -2.01 -2.34 8.24
CA GLY A 124 -1.83 -1.04 8.85
C GLY A 124 -0.36 -0.68 9.00
N LYS A 125 -0.10 0.60 9.02
CA LYS A 125 1.24 1.13 9.18
C LYS A 125 1.16 2.36 10.08
N LEU A 126 2.10 2.45 11.01
CA LEU A 126 2.24 3.60 11.89
C LEU A 126 3.72 3.87 12.06
N GLY A 127 4.12 5.10 11.91
CA GLY A 127 5.54 5.42 12.04
C GLY A 127 5.82 6.88 12.30
N VAL A 128 7.09 7.13 12.55
CA VAL A 128 7.64 8.46 12.73
C VAL A 128 8.76 8.63 11.70
N LYS A 129 8.79 9.77 11.05
CA LYS A 129 9.82 10.10 10.08
C LYS A 129 10.59 11.32 10.55
N PHE A 130 11.91 11.20 10.51
CA PHE A 130 12.84 12.28 10.81
C PHE A 130 13.58 12.68 9.54
N LEU A 131 13.67 13.98 9.31
CA LEU A 131 14.44 14.54 8.19
C LEU A 131 15.75 15.14 8.73
N PHE A 132 16.82 14.95 8.00
CA PHE A 132 18.13 15.48 8.38
C PHE A 132 18.63 16.50 7.37
#